data_e9ae1c13be16802c05f4e3767527ec0c
#
_entry.id   e9ae1c13be16802c05f4e3767527ec0c
#
_cell.length_a   1.000
_cell.length_b   1.000
_cell.length_c   1.000
_cell.angle_alpha   90.00
_cell.angle_beta   90.00
_cell.angle_gamma   90.00
#
_symmetry.space_group_name_H-M   'P 1'
#
loop_
_entity.id
_entity.type
_entity.pdbx_description
1 polymer ?
#
loop_
_entity_poly.entity_id
_entity_poly.type
_entity_poly.pdbx_seq_one_letter_code
_entity_poly.pdbx_strand_id
1 'polypeptide(L)'
;MRLDAFGICLLKQTASSAQSVASPSKIEGFREFETDLSALFQYKKFQEVDHMTGKTEISRNVHKNEAYIRKRCENCADIMIRPMRLGDERKTDCLMVYIEVAVSNMMLDDSAIGKMINHFWEVPPEQISQFMKNNSLGVADVKKLADMEAVFDALLAGNAVFFADGYEKAMKISSKGYPNMGVSEAESEKVLRGSREGFCDSIKINSALIRKRIRDTRLKVEEKTAGIRSNTVVQILYVDDLIHEELAEKVSARLDEYTIDGVLDSGMLEQLMDDNWLSPFPQFQTTERPDRAALELLNGKMVILCDNSPDALILPGSFSGF
;
A
#
# COMPACT_ATOMS: atom_id res chain seq x y z
N MET A 1 -21.36 6.83 -0.68
CA MET A 1 -22.58 6.14 -0.22
C MET A 1 -23.25 7.04 0.80
N ARG A 2 -24.39 7.65 0.48
CA ARG A 2 -25.10 8.57 1.37
C ARG A 2 -25.65 7.75 2.55
N LEU A 3 -25.29 8.10 3.78
CA LEU A 3 -25.97 7.61 4.98
C LEU A 3 -27.34 8.28 4.99
N ASP A 4 -28.38 7.45 4.89
CA ASP A 4 -29.76 7.88 4.89
C ASP A 4 -30.12 8.55 6.23
N ALA A 5 -31.04 9.52 6.16
CA ALA A 5 -31.56 10.30 7.27
C ALA A 5 -32.07 9.44 8.48
N PHE A 6 -32.19 8.14 8.33
CA PHE A 6 -32.60 7.20 9.37
C PHE A 6 -31.54 6.95 10.46
N GLY A 7 -30.25 6.96 10.10
CA GLY A 7 -29.14 6.76 11.07
C GLY A 7 -28.99 7.94 12.04
N ILE A 8 -29.27 9.14 11.57
CA ILE A 8 -29.17 10.37 12.40
C ILE A 8 -30.38 10.50 13.35
N CYS A 9 -31.53 9.92 12.99
CA CYS A 9 -32.73 9.94 13.84
C CYS A 9 -32.61 9.00 15.06
N LEU A 10 -31.96 7.84 14.91
CA LEU A 10 -31.75 6.89 16.03
C LEU A 10 -30.80 7.45 17.08
N LEU A 11 -29.73 8.15 16.66
CA LEU A 11 -28.76 8.76 17.59
C LEU A 11 -29.36 9.94 18.37
N LYS A 12 -30.32 10.68 17.78
CA LYS A 12 -31.03 11.74 18.48
C LYS A 12 -32.07 11.23 19.48
N GLN A 13 -32.69 10.07 19.25
CA GLN A 13 -33.64 9.48 20.20
C GLN A 13 -32.95 8.87 21.42
N THR A 14 -31.74 8.33 21.28
CA THR A 14 -30.96 7.80 22.43
C THR A 14 -30.39 8.91 23.31
N ALA A 15 -30.04 10.06 22.72
CA ALA A 15 -29.59 11.24 23.50
C ALA A 15 -30.72 11.92 24.28
N SER A 16 -31.96 11.91 23.76
CA SER A 16 -33.11 12.50 24.46
C SER A 16 -33.58 11.71 25.69
N SER A 17 -33.38 10.38 25.70
CA SER A 17 -33.77 9.54 26.86
C SER A 17 -32.73 9.53 28.00
N ALA A 18 -31.52 9.96 27.75
CA ALA A 18 -30.45 10.03 28.76
C ALA A 18 -30.47 11.34 29.58
N GLN A 19 -31.17 12.37 29.13
CA GLN A 19 -31.21 13.68 29.80
C GLN A 19 -32.06 13.74 31.08
N SER A 20 -32.82 12.70 31.42
CA SER A 20 -33.75 12.72 32.57
C SER A 20 -33.14 12.21 33.91
N VAL A 21 -31.87 11.80 33.97
CA VAL A 21 -31.32 11.14 35.19
C VAL A 21 -29.87 11.58 35.54
N ALA A 22 -29.30 12.59 34.95
CA ALA A 22 -27.91 12.99 35.22
C ALA A 22 -27.82 14.35 35.95
N SER A 23 -26.94 14.41 36.98
CA SER A 23 -26.61 15.63 37.73
C SER A 23 -25.85 16.64 36.85
N PRO A 24 -25.91 17.96 37.11
CA PRO A 24 -25.30 19.00 36.28
C PRO A 24 -23.82 18.84 35.99
N SER A 25 -23.05 18.29 36.93
CA SER A 25 -21.59 18.04 36.78
C SER A 25 -21.24 16.92 35.78
N LYS A 26 -22.18 16.00 35.50
CA LYS A 26 -21.99 14.96 34.48
C LYS A 26 -22.30 15.46 33.08
N ILE A 27 -23.07 16.54 32.97
CA ILE A 27 -23.46 17.14 31.67
C ILE A 27 -22.31 17.97 31.09
N GLU A 28 -21.49 18.60 31.91
CA GLU A 28 -20.30 19.35 31.45
C GLU A 28 -19.22 18.41 30.90
N GLY A 29 -18.89 17.32 31.59
CA GLY A 29 -17.97 16.31 31.08
C GLY A 29 -18.45 15.62 29.79
N PHE A 30 -19.76 15.49 29.61
CA PHE A 30 -20.34 14.96 28.35
C PHE A 30 -20.25 15.96 27.19
N ARG A 31 -20.35 17.27 27.46
CA ARG A 31 -20.18 18.31 26.44
C ARG A 31 -18.74 18.50 26.01
N GLU A 32 -17.76 18.36 26.94
CA GLU A 32 -16.34 18.34 26.58
C GLU A 32 -16.02 17.12 25.74
N PHE A 33 -16.56 15.95 26.07
CA PHE A 33 -16.38 14.73 25.30
C PHE A 33 -17.03 14.79 23.90
N GLU A 34 -18.21 15.42 23.76
CA GLU A 34 -18.83 15.66 22.44
C GLU A 34 -18.06 16.70 21.61
N THR A 35 -17.44 17.71 22.23
CA THR A 35 -16.57 18.67 21.53
C THR A 35 -15.27 18.06 21.09
N ASP A 36 -14.67 17.18 21.87
CA ASP A 36 -13.49 16.41 21.47
C ASP A 36 -13.81 15.40 20.36
N LEU A 37 -14.94 14.69 20.46
CA LEU A 37 -15.40 13.80 19.38
C LEU A 37 -15.74 14.58 18.11
N SER A 38 -16.32 15.78 18.21
CA SER A 38 -16.61 16.60 17.03
C SER A 38 -15.34 17.22 16.42
N ALA A 39 -14.30 17.45 17.22
CA ALA A 39 -12.97 17.86 16.73
C ALA A 39 -12.23 16.68 16.07
N LEU A 40 -12.38 15.46 16.60
CA LEU A 40 -11.89 14.23 15.99
C LEU A 40 -12.68 13.83 14.74
N PHE A 41 -13.98 14.17 14.68
CA PHE A 41 -14.86 13.98 13.51
C PHE A 41 -14.98 15.22 12.62
N GLN A 42 -14.21 16.28 12.82
CA GLN A 42 -13.91 17.18 11.73
C GLN A 42 -12.99 16.43 10.75
N TYR A 43 -13.61 15.44 10.09
CA TYR A 43 -13.12 15.01 8.79
C TYR A 43 -12.75 16.29 8.03
N LYS A 44 -11.47 16.44 7.74
CA LYS A 44 -11.02 17.40 6.72
C LYS A 44 -12.06 17.27 5.62
N LYS A 45 -12.91 18.30 5.50
CA LYS A 45 -13.81 18.50 4.39
C LYS A 45 -13.06 17.95 3.19
N PHE A 46 -13.62 16.98 2.49
CA PHE A 46 -13.01 16.43 1.28
C PHE A 46 -12.46 17.62 0.52
N GLN A 47 -11.19 17.90 0.71
CA GLN A 47 -10.49 18.76 -0.23
C GLN A 47 -10.71 18.03 -1.52
N GLU A 48 -11.32 18.68 -2.47
CA GLU A 48 -11.44 18.18 -3.83
C GLU A 48 -10.10 17.55 -4.11
N VAL A 49 -10.10 16.22 -4.14
CA VAL A 49 -8.90 15.48 -4.49
C VAL A 49 -8.58 16.03 -5.85
N ASP A 50 -7.52 16.80 -5.92
CA ASP A 50 -7.03 17.34 -7.18
C ASP A 50 -6.63 16.10 -7.99
N HIS A 51 -7.66 15.49 -8.60
CA HIS A 51 -7.43 14.60 -9.70
C HIS A 51 -6.71 15.50 -10.67
N MET A 52 -5.39 15.36 -10.73
CA MET A 52 -4.60 15.94 -11.81
C MET A 52 -5.16 15.36 -13.10
N THR A 53 -6.26 15.95 -13.55
CA THR A 53 -7.05 15.57 -14.73
C THR A 53 -6.34 15.94 -16.03
N GLY A 54 -5.07 16.31 -15.95
CA GLY A 54 -4.18 16.44 -17.09
C GLY A 54 -3.60 15.09 -17.45
N LYS A 55 -3.99 14.51 -18.58
CA LYS A 55 -3.30 13.36 -19.16
C LYS A 55 -1.82 13.72 -19.35
N THR A 56 -0.97 13.18 -18.46
CA THR A 56 0.47 13.35 -18.59
C THR A 56 0.97 12.41 -19.68
N GLU A 57 1.46 12.97 -20.77
CA GLU A 57 2.00 12.20 -21.89
C GLU A 57 3.29 11.48 -21.50
N ILE A 58 3.51 10.31 -22.09
CA ILE A 58 4.76 9.57 -21.94
C ILE A 58 5.84 10.27 -22.77
N SER A 59 6.94 10.65 -22.11
CA SER A 59 8.07 11.28 -22.79
C SER A 59 8.85 10.27 -23.62
N ARG A 60 9.42 10.73 -24.77
CA ARG A 60 10.41 9.95 -25.52
C ARG A 60 11.68 9.67 -24.71
N ASN A 61 12.01 10.54 -23.78
CA ASN A 61 13.16 10.36 -22.91
C ASN A 61 12.78 9.49 -21.71
N VAL A 62 13.35 8.30 -21.63
CA VAL A 62 13.07 7.31 -20.57
C VAL A 62 13.43 7.83 -19.19
N HIS A 63 14.49 8.65 -19.06
CA HIS A 63 14.90 9.22 -17.78
C HIS A 63 13.90 10.25 -17.23
N LYS A 64 13.17 10.96 -18.11
CA LYS A 64 12.09 11.85 -17.66
C LYS A 64 10.92 11.04 -17.12
N ASN A 65 10.59 9.93 -17.77
CA ASN A 65 9.55 9.00 -17.30
C ASN A 65 9.95 8.37 -15.97
N GLU A 66 11.22 7.96 -15.83
CA GLU A 66 11.76 7.43 -14.58
C GLU A 66 11.64 8.44 -13.44
N ALA A 67 12.10 9.69 -13.66
CA ALA A 67 12.03 10.75 -12.65
C ALA A 67 10.59 11.05 -12.22
N TYR A 68 9.65 11.07 -13.16
CA TYR A 68 8.23 11.26 -12.87
C TYR A 68 7.67 10.11 -12.03
N ILE A 69 7.98 8.86 -12.39
CA ILE A 69 7.49 7.67 -11.68
C ILE A 69 8.10 7.62 -10.28
N ARG A 70 9.41 7.88 -10.12
CA ARG A 70 10.08 7.92 -8.81
C ARG A 70 9.47 8.95 -7.88
N LYS A 71 9.16 10.14 -8.39
CA LYS A 71 8.50 11.18 -7.60
C LYS A 71 7.10 10.77 -7.14
N ARG A 72 6.30 10.14 -8.03
CA ARG A 72 4.93 9.72 -7.70
C ARG A 72 4.89 8.49 -6.80
N CYS A 73 5.89 7.62 -6.90
CA CYS A 73 6.06 6.42 -6.08
C CYS A 73 7.08 6.61 -4.95
N GLU A 74 7.29 7.84 -4.51
CA GLU A 74 8.12 8.12 -3.33
C GLU A 74 7.54 7.39 -2.12
N ASN A 75 8.40 6.78 -1.29
CA ASN A 75 8.02 5.94 -0.16
C ASN A 75 7.10 4.75 -0.52
N CYS A 76 7.25 4.18 -1.71
CA CYS A 76 6.57 2.95 -2.13
C CYS A 76 7.61 1.84 -2.35
N ALA A 77 8.10 1.21 -1.25
CA ALA A 77 9.14 0.17 -1.32
C ALA A 77 8.68 -1.09 -2.07
N ASP A 78 7.38 -1.32 -2.19
CA ASP A 78 6.79 -2.42 -2.94
C ASP A 78 6.79 -2.24 -4.47
N ILE A 79 7.09 -1.01 -4.96
CA ILE A 79 7.14 -0.69 -6.39
C ILE A 79 8.59 -0.67 -6.87
N MET A 80 8.94 -1.64 -7.69
CA MET A 80 10.27 -1.80 -8.25
C MET A 80 10.42 -0.98 -9.52
N ILE A 81 11.44 -0.13 -9.57
CA ILE A 81 11.80 0.70 -10.72
C ILE A 81 13.19 0.30 -11.17
N ARG A 82 13.28 -0.47 -12.25
CA ARG A 82 14.56 -1.02 -12.75
C ARG A 82 14.96 -0.38 -14.07
N PRO A 83 15.92 0.54 -14.08
CA PRO A 83 16.56 0.98 -15.31
C PRO A 83 17.46 -0.14 -15.85
N MET A 84 17.48 -0.31 -17.16
CA MET A 84 18.29 -1.32 -17.85
C MET A 84 18.76 -0.80 -19.20
N ARG A 85 19.81 -1.40 -19.74
CA ARG A 85 20.30 -1.12 -21.08
C ARG A 85 20.25 -2.39 -21.91
N LEU A 86 19.56 -2.32 -23.03
CA LEU A 86 19.37 -3.44 -23.94
C LEU A 86 20.03 -3.17 -25.30
N GLY A 87 20.55 -4.20 -25.92
CA GLY A 87 21.22 -4.14 -27.24
C GLY A 87 22.74 -4.29 -27.15
N ASP A 88 23.35 -4.79 -28.23
CA ASP A 88 24.76 -5.16 -28.29
C ASP A 88 25.69 -3.94 -28.43
N GLU A 89 25.81 -3.32 -29.61
CA GLU A 89 26.72 -2.19 -29.84
C GLU A 89 26.09 -0.81 -29.56
N ARG A 90 24.80 -0.66 -29.81
CA ARG A 90 24.02 0.56 -29.55
C ARG A 90 23.00 0.31 -28.45
N LYS A 91 23.43 0.44 -27.20
CA LYS A 91 22.56 0.20 -26.04
C LYS A 91 21.43 1.22 -25.98
N THR A 92 20.21 0.73 -25.98
CA THR A 92 19.00 1.52 -25.73
C THR A 92 18.69 1.54 -24.25
N ASP A 93 18.54 2.71 -23.67
CA ASP A 93 18.11 2.85 -22.28
C ASP A 93 16.61 2.47 -22.19
N CYS A 94 16.33 1.61 -21.24
CA CYS A 94 14.99 1.07 -20.99
C CYS A 94 14.65 1.15 -19.51
N LEU A 95 13.38 1.12 -19.19
CA LEU A 95 12.89 1.15 -17.81
C LEU A 95 11.80 0.10 -17.65
N MET A 96 11.90 -0.70 -16.60
CA MET A 96 10.85 -1.62 -16.18
C MET A 96 10.32 -1.20 -14.83
N VAL A 97 8.99 -1.17 -14.68
CA VAL A 97 8.30 -0.82 -13.44
C VAL A 97 7.27 -1.90 -13.13
N TYR A 98 7.29 -2.41 -11.90
CA TYR A 98 6.38 -3.46 -11.45
C TYR A 98 6.27 -3.50 -9.94
N ILE A 99 5.20 -4.11 -9.42
CA ILE A 99 5.05 -4.43 -8.00
C ILE A 99 5.69 -5.79 -7.76
N GLU A 100 6.67 -5.88 -6.85
CA GLU A 100 7.54 -7.05 -6.68
C GLU A 100 6.75 -8.36 -6.52
N VAL A 101 5.77 -8.38 -5.66
CA VAL A 101 4.99 -9.61 -5.36
C VAL A 101 3.83 -9.82 -6.33
N ALA A 102 3.31 -8.75 -6.91
CA ALA A 102 2.23 -8.85 -7.90
C ALA A 102 2.69 -9.40 -9.24
N VAL A 103 4.00 -9.33 -9.48
CA VAL A 103 4.66 -9.94 -10.62
C VAL A 103 5.38 -11.17 -10.11
N SER A 104 4.75 -12.33 -10.24
CA SER A 104 5.34 -13.62 -9.81
C SER A 104 6.77 -13.76 -10.35
N ASN A 105 7.73 -14.05 -9.46
CA ASN A 105 9.13 -14.27 -9.85
C ASN A 105 9.26 -15.32 -10.97
N MET A 106 8.42 -16.37 -10.98
CA MET A 106 8.35 -17.35 -12.06
C MET A 106 7.96 -16.74 -13.41
N MET A 107 7.16 -15.69 -13.41
CA MET A 107 6.77 -15.01 -14.66
C MET A 107 7.87 -14.06 -15.16
N LEU A 108 8.70 -13.52 -14.26
CA LEU A 108 9.79 -12.62 -14.64
C LEU A 108 11.01 -13.39 -15.19
N ASP A 109 11.39 -14.51 -14.56
CA ASP A 109 12.60 -15.24 -14.91
C ASP A 109 12.39 -16.21 -16.09
N ASP A 110 11.25 -16.92 -16.15
CA ASP A 110 11.01 -17.96 -17.16
C ASP A 110 10.15 -17.52 -18.36
N SER A 111 9.43 -16.39 -18.24
CA SER A 111 8.51 -16.01 -19.29
C SER A 111 9.00 -14.89 -20.22
N ALA A 112 8.19 -13.87 -20.40
CA ALA A 112 8.41 -12.84 -21.40
C ALA A 112 9.60 -11.93 -21.07
N ILE A 113 9.84 -11.65 -19.76
CA ILE A 113 10.84 -10.66 -19.34
C ILE A 113 12.22 -11.28 -19.24
N GLY A 114 12.37 -12.45 -18.64
CA GLY A 114 13.65 -13.15 -18.58
C GLY A 114 14.11 -13.53 -19.99
N LYS A 115 13.22 -14.07 -20.82
CA LYS A 115 13.50 -14.35 -22.24
C LYS A 115 13.71 -13.08 -23.06
N MET A 116 12.98 -11.98 -22.75
CA MET A 116 13.22 -10.68 -23.35
C MET A 116 14.60 -10.14 -22.98
N ILE A 117 14.94 -10.13 -21.71
CA ILE A 117 16.24 -9.62 -21.26
C ILE A 117 17.35 -10.47 -21.86
N ASN A 118 17.24 -11.80 -21.83
CA ASN A 118 18.22 -12.70 -22.41
C ASN A 118 18.27 -12.62 -23.94
N HIS A 119 17.11 -12.44 -24.58
CA HIS A 119 17.04 -12.32 -26.06
C HIS A 119 17.44 -10.92 -26.54
N PHE A 120 17.05 -9.85 -25.84
CA PHE A 120 17.41 -8.48 -26.18
C PHE A 120 18.84 -8.09 -25.80
N TRP A 121 19.51 -8.86 -24.96
CA TRP A 121 20.91 -8.69 -24.69
C TRP A 121 21.77 -8.93 -25.95
N GLU A 122 21.29 -9.81 -26.82
CA GLU A 122 21.98 -10.22 -28.06
C GLU A 122 21.40 -9.57 -29.35
N VAL A 123 20.36 -8.75 -29.23
CA VAL A 123 19.56 -8.29 -30.36
C VAL A 123 19.87 -6.83 -30.71
N PRO A 124 20.02 -6.49 -32.03
CA PRO A 124 20.24 -5.11 -32.45
C PRO A 124 19.05 -4.20 -32.13
N PRO A 125 19.29 -2.88 -31.87
CA PRO A 125 18.27 -1.90 -31.46
C PRO A 125 17.05 -1.81 -32.39
N GLU A 126 17.23 -2.19 -33.66
CA GLU A 126 16.15 -2.23 -34.66
C GLU A 126 15.05 -3.24 -34.33
N GLN A 127 15.39 -4.34 -33.66
CA GLN A 127 14.42 -5.33 -33.22
C GLN A 127 13.67 -4.88 -31.95
N ILE A 128 14.28 -4.09 -31.07
CA ILE A 128 13.57 -3.41 -29.98
C ILE A 128 12.51 -2.48 -30.57
N SER A 129 12.87 -1.79 -31.68
CA SER A 129 11.93 -0.97 -32.44
C SER A 129 10.77 -1.76 -33.01
N GLN A 130 11.03 -2.94 -33.59
CA GLN A 130 9.98 -3.83 -34.11
C GLN A 130 9.09 -4.36 -32.99
N PHE A 131 9.66 -4.70 -31.83
CA PHE A 131 8.92 -5.09 -30.65
C PHE A 131 7.96 -3.98 -30.19
N MET A 132 8.46 -2.76 -30.05
CA MET A 132 7.63 -1.59 -29.67
C MET A 132 6.55 -1.25 -30.71
N LYS A 133 6.77 -1.63 -31.97
CA LYS A 133 5.80 -1.40 -33.07
C LYS A 133 4.78 -2.52 -33.22
N ASN A 134 5.17 -3.78 -33.08
CA ASN A 134 4.41 -4.94 -33.55
C ASN A 134 3.56 -5.66 -32.50
N ASN A 135 3.58 -5.29 -31.22
CA ASN A 135 2.82 -5.92 -30.12
C ASN A 135 3.05 -7.46 -29.96
N SER A 136 4.09 -8.03 -30.52
CA SER A 136 4.25 -9.47 -30.55
C SER A 136 5.49 -9.92 -29.77
N LEU A 137 5.28 -10.29 -28.51
CA LEU A 137 6.25 -11.06 -27.71
C LEU A 137 5.99 -12.58 -27.77
N GLY A 138 5.03 -13.01 -28.53
CA GLY A 138 4.74 -14.45 -28.74
C GLY A 138 4.23 -15.22 -27.52
N VAL A 139 4.32 -14.68 -26.30
CA VAL A 139 4.04 -15.42 -25.04
C VAL A 139 3.18 -14.65 -24.04
N ALA A 140 3.08 -13.33 -24.12
CA ALA A 140 2.30 -12.52 -23.18
C ALA A 140 1.34 -11.56 -23.90
N ASP A 141 0.19 -11.32 -23.27
CA ASP A 141 -0.73 -10.28 -23.69
C ASP A 141 -0.08 -8.91 -23.47
N VAL A 142 0.36 -8.27 -24.55
CA VAL A 142 1.08 -7.00 -24.54
C VAL A 142 0.16 -5.92 -25.07
N LYS A 143 -0.05 -4.87 -24.29
CA LYS A 143 -0.89 -3.73 -24.67
C LYS A 143 -0.09 -2.42 -24.58
N LYS A 144 -0.23 -1.54 -25.59
CA LYS A 144 0.35 -0.20 -25.58
C LYS A 144 -0.43 0.72 -24.66
N LEU A 145 0.30 1.49 -23.85
CA LEU A 145 -0.21 2.53 -22.98
C LEU A 145 0.18 3.89 -23.57
N ALA A 146 -0.76 4.82 -23.59
CA ALA A 146 -0.60 6.10 -24.27
C ALA A 146 -0.23 7.26 -23.33
N ASP A 147 -0.57 7.13 -22.05
CA ASP A 147 -0.38 8.16 -21.03
C ASP A 147 0.05 7.56 -19.69
N MET A 148 0.54 8.40 -18.78
CA MET A 148 1.03 7.98 -17.48
C MET A 148 -0.08 7.48 -16.55
N GLU A 149 -1.31 7.94 -16.69
CA GLU A 149 -2.43 7.42 -15.89
C GLU A 149 -2.71 5.96 -16.24
N ALA A 150 -2.75 5.64 -17.53
CA ALA A 150 -2.87 4.25 -17.99
C ALA A 150 -1.69 3.36 -17.53
N VAL A 151 -0.49 3.94 -17.37
CA VAL A 151 0.68 3.26 -16.79
C VAL A 151 0.42 2.91 -15.33
N PHE A 152 -0.03 3.86 -14.51
CA PHE A 152 -0.31 3.59 -13.09
C PHE A 152 -1.49 2.63 -12.91
N ASP A 153 -2.54 2.76 -13.72
CA ASP A 153 -3.66 1.80 -13.71
C ASP A 153 -3.19 0.37 -14.00
N ALA A 154 -2.30 0.21 -15.00
CA ALA A 154 -1.74 -1.08 -15.33
C ALA A 154 -0.83 -1.62 -14.22
N LEU A 155 0.03 -0.78 -13.67
CA LEU A 155 0.96 -1.10 -12.57
C LEU A 155 0.20 -1.55 -11.33
N LEU A 156 -0.75 -0.75 -10.86
CA LEU A 156 -1.54 -1.01 -9.65
C LEU A 156 -2.53 -2.18 -9.83
N ALA A 157 -2.82 -2.55 -11.07
CA ALA A 157 -3.53 -3.79 -11.37
C ALA A 157 -2.61 -5.04 -11.32
N GLY A 158 -1.32 -4.88 -10.98
CA GLY A 158 -0.34 -5.97 -10.86
C GLY A 158 0.27 -6.41 -12.18
N ASN A 159 0.42 -5.50 -13.14
CA ASN A 159 1.14 -5.79 -14.38
C ASN A 159 2.51 -5.11 -14.35
N ALA A 160 3.46 -5.64 -15.12
CA ALA A 160 4.70 -4.94 -15.39
C ALA A 160 4.51 -3.94 -16.54
N VAL A 161 5.24 -2.82 -16.47
CA VAL A 161 5.25 -1.80 -17.52
C VAL A 161 6.67 -1.58 -17.98
N PHE A 162 6.85 -1.59 -19.28
CA PHE A 162 8.15 -1.42 -19.95
C PHE A 162 8.16 -0.15 -20.79
N PHE A 163 9.25 0.60 -20.68
CA PHE A 163 9.54 1.80 -21.46
C PHE A 163 10.87 1.61 -22.18
N ALA A 164 10.96 2.17 -23.38
CA ALA A 164 12.21 2.25 -24.13
C ALA A 164 12.46 3.70 -24.58
N ASP A 165 13.72 4.12 -24.55
CA ASP A 165 14.09 5.46 -24.99
C ASP A 165 13.75 5.67 -26.46
N GLY A 166 13.33 6.89 -26.79
CA GLY A 166 12.86 7.24 -28.14
C GLY A 166 11.39 6.96 -28.45
N TYR A 167 10.63 6.35 -27.53
CA TYR A 167 9.21 6.00 -27.74
C TYR A 167 8.29 6.79 -26.82
N GLU A 168 7.13 7.22 -27.37
CA GLU A 168 6.06 7.96 -26.66
C GLU A 168 4.98 7.02 -26.08
N LYS A 169 5.23 5.74 -26.00
CA LYS A 169 4.29 4.73 -25.49
C LYS A 169 5.03 3.74 -24.62
N ALA A 170 4.38 3.33 -23.54
CA ALA A 170 4.83 2.22 -22.73
C ALA A 170 4.14 0.91 -23.13
N MET A 171 4.74 -0.19 -22.76
CA MET A 171 4.19 -1.53 -23.01
C MET A 171 3.75 -2.14 -21.69
N LYS A 172 2.45 -2.43 -21.57
CA LYS A 172 1.93 -3.26 -20.50
C LYS A 172 2.23 -4.72 -20.79
N ILE A 173 2.84 -5.41 -19.86
CA ILE A 173 3.08 -6.85 -19.91
C ILE A 173 2.19 -7.49 -18.85
N SER A 174 1.24 -8.34 -19.31
CA SER A 174 0.33 -9.01 -18.38
C SER A 174 1.06 -10.05 -17.57
N SER A 175 1.28 -9.73 -16.29
CA SER A 175 2.02 -10.57 -15.33
C SER A 175 1.21 -10.78 -14.04
N LYS A 176 -0.14 -10.73 -14.11
CA LYS A 176 -1.03 -10.79 -12.95
C LYS A 176 -0.69 -11.92 -12.00
N GLY A 177 0.02 -11.61 -10.93
CA GLY A 177 0.51 -12.56 -9.95
C GLY A 177 0.25 -12.14 -8.50
N TYR A 178 -0.81 -11.34 -8.23
CA TYR A 178 -1.21 -11.14 -6.84
C TYR A 178 -1.42 -12.50 -6.17
N PRO A 179 -0.93 -12.69 -4.93
CA PRO A 179 -1.10 -13.93 -4.20
C PRO A 179 -2.59 -14.28 -4.12
N ASN A 180 -2.97 -15.41 -4.70
CA ASN A 180 -4.35 -15.92 -4.65
C ASN A 180 -4.41 -17.33 -4.10
N MET A 181 -3.28 -18.07 -4.12
CA MET A 181 -3.22 -19.46 -3.64
C MET A 181 -2.16 -19.55 -2.55
N GLY A 182 -2.49 -20.21 -1.45
CA GLY A 182 -1.61 -20.36 -0.31
C GLY A 182 -1.76 -19.26 0.75
N VAL A 183 -2.67 -18.32 0.56
CA VAL A 183 -3.08 -17.38 1.62
C VAL A 183 -4.08 -18.12 2.51
N SER A 184 -3.73 -18.31 3.78
CA SER A 184 -4.59 -18.93 4.77
C SER A 184 -5.82 -18.08 5.06
N GLU A 185 -6.88 -18.70 5.55
CA GLU A 185 -7.99 -17.97 6.19
C GLU A 185 -7.47 -17.41 7.53
N ALA A 186 -7.95 -16.21 7.91
CA ALA A 186 -7.74 -15.67 9.25
C ALA A 186 -8.30 -16.66 10.30
N GLU A 187 -7.45 -17.14 11.19
CA GLU A 187 -7.82 -18.18 12.13
C GLU A 187 -8.66 -17.62 13.29
N SER A 188 -8.28 -16.46 13.80
CA SER A 188 -8.93 -15.80 14.94
C SER A 188 -10.11 -14.90 14.53
N GLU A 189 -10.12 -14.36 13.30
CA GLU A 189 -11.13 -13.41 12.81
C GLU A 189 -12.01 -13.97 11.68
N LYS A 190 -12.58 -15.15 11.86
CA LYS A 190 -13.47 -15.80 10.86
C LYS A 190 -14.73 -15.01 10.60
N VAL A 191 -15.07 -14.82 9.32
CA VAL A 191 -16.27 -14.07 8.91
C VAL A 191 -17.27 -14.97 8.17
N LEU A 192 -18.56 -14.75 8.43
CA LEU A 192 -19.64 -15.44 7.72
C LEU A 192 -19.79 -14.96 6.27
N ARG A 193 -19.51 -13.68 6.01
CA ARG A 193 -19.56 -13.05 4.68
C ARG A 193 -18.41 -12.05 4.55
N GLY A 194 -17.72 -12.06 3.41
CA GLY A 194 -16.64 -11.16 3.12
C GLY A 194 -15.39 -11.86 2.60
N SER A 195 -14.27 -11.18 2.62
CA SER A 195 -12.96 -11.74 2.28
C SER A 195 -12.56 -12.75 3.35
N ARG A 196 -12.07 -13.90 2.90
CA ARG A 196 -11.51 -14.94 3.78
C ARG A 196 -9.99 -14.97 3.77
N GLU A 197 -9.38 -14.11 2.95
CA GLU A 197 -7.93 -14.00 2.90
C GLU A 197 -7.40 -13.48 4.24
N GLY A 198 -6.47 -14.19 4.85
CA GLY A 198 -5.70 -13.80 6.03
C GLY A 198 -4.29 -13.37 5.67
N PHE A 199 -3.60 -12.69 6.57
CA PHE A 199 -2.17 -12.47 6.48
C PHE A 199 -1.39 -13.77 6.70
N CYS A 200 -0.14 -13.80 6.28
CA CYS A 200 0.78 -14.92 6.45
C CYS A 200 2.13 -14.42 6.99
N ASP A 201 3.07 -15.32 7.24
CA ASP A 201 4.38 -14.94 7.79
C ASP A 201 5.26 -14.11 6.84
N SER A 202 4.92 -14.03 5.55
CA SER A 202 5.67 -13.24 4.57
C SER A 202 5.17 -11.82 4.46
N ILE A 203 5.96 -10.86 4.91
CA ILE A 203 5.63 -9.43 4.87
C ILE A 203 5.35 -8.92 3.45
N LYS A 204 6.08 -9.42 2.45
CA LYS A 204 5.88 -9.03 1.05
C LYS A 204 4.52 -9.46 0.52
N ILE A 205 4.05 -10.66 0.90
CA ILE A 205 2.70 -11.12 0.54
C ILE A 205 1.66 -10.26 1.25
N ASN A 206 1.86 -9.96 2.52
CA ASN A 206 0.95 -9.17 3.33
C ASN A 206 0.75 -7.75 2.77
N SER A 207 1.83 -7.06 2.41
CA SER A 207 1.74 -5.74 1.77
C SER A 207 1.07 -5.82 0.39
N ALA A 208 1.32 -6.85 -0.39
CA ALA A 208 0.65 -7.04 -1.68
C ALA A 208 -0.86 -7.29 -1.54
N LEU A 209 -1.31 -8.00 -0.48
CA LEU A 209 -2.73 -8.18 -0.18
C LEU A 209 -3.44 -6.85 0.15
N ILE A 210 -2.74 -5.92 0.80
CA ILE A 210 -3.23 -4.57 1.05
C ILE A 210 -3.23 -3.75 -0.26
N ARG A 211 -2.12 -3.77 -1.01
CA ARG A 211 -1.99 -3.07 -2.30
C ARG A 211 -3.02 -3.52 -3.34
N LYS A 212 -3.37 -4.79 -3.35
CA LYS A 212 -4.45 -5.36 -4.18
C LYS A 212 -5.81 -4.67 -3.93
N ARG A 213 -6.06 -4.23 -2.68
CA ARG A 213 -7.30 -3.57 -2.25
C ARG A 213 -7.25 -2.05 -2.41
N ILE A 214 -6.11 -1.43 -2.12
CA ILE A 214 -5.88 0.01 -2.26
C ILE A 214 -4.95 0.24 -3.45
N ARG A 215 -5.54 0.45 -4.63
CA ARG A 215 -4.81 0.67 -5.89
C ARG A 215 -4.55 2.15 -6.12
N ASP A 216 -3.78 2.74 -5.22
CA ASP A 216 -3.42 4.15 -5.25
C ASP A 216 -1.93 4.32 -4.91
N THR A 217 -1.23 5.21 -5.61
CA THR A 217 0.18 5.56 -5.32
C THR A 217 0.32 6.38 -4.04
N ARG A 218 -0.76 6.91 -3.50
CA ARG A 218 -0.80 7.57 -2.18
C ARG A 218 -0.73 6.57 -1.02
N LEU A 219 -1.02 5.30 -1.25
CA LEU A 219 -0.65 4.27 -0.29
C LEU A 219 0.87 4.16 -0.26
N LYS A 220 1.48 4.61 0.81
CA LYS A 220 2.91 4.53 1.07
C LYS A 220 3.24 3.22 1.77
N VAL A 221 4.38 2.67 1.48
CA VAL A 221 4.93 1.47 2.09
C VAL A 221 6.39 1.76 2.40
N GLU A 222 6.67 2.20 3.61
CA GLU A 222 8.03 2.45 4.07
C GLU A 222 8.60 1.17 4.67
N GLU A 223 9.83 0.83 4.31
CA GLU A 223 10.50 -0.36 4.80
C GLU A 223 11.65 0.01 5.74
N LYS A 224 11.65 -0.61 6.92
CA LYS A 224 12.70 -0.50 7.93
C LYS A 224 13.13 -1.89 8.41
N THR A 225 14.22 -1.94 9.15
CA THR A 225 14.69 -3.16 9.80
C THR A 225 14.75 -2.95 11.30
N ALA A 226 14.30 -3.93 12.08
CA ALA A 226 14.34 -3.96 13.52
C ALA A 226 15.21 -5.13 14.02
N GLY A 227 15.98 -4.89 15.10
CA GLY A 227 16.89 -5.86 15.69
C GLY A 227 18.25 -5.94 14.98
N ILE A 228 19.34 -5.84 15.76
CA ILE A 228 20.73 -5.83 15.24
C ILE A 228 21.10 -7.18 14.61
N ARG A 229 20.62 -8.27 15.20
CA ARG A 229 20.96 -9.64 14.75
C ARG A 229 19.86 -10.25 13.89
N SER A 230 18.59 -10.00 14.21
CA SER A 230 17.47 -10.54 13.45
C SER A 230 17.30 -9.83 12.12
N ASN A 231 17.61 -8.53 12.02
CA ASN A 231 17.37 -7.69 10.83
C ASN A 231 15.96 -7.91 10.28
N THR A 232 14.98 -8.00 11.17
CA THR A 232 13.59 -8.30 10.81
C THR A 232 13.01 -7.12 10.03
N VAL A 233 12.47 -7.39 8.87
CA VAL A 233 11.86 -6.35 8.03
C VAL A 233 10.53 -5.92 8.65
N VAL A 234 10.33 -4.62 8.73
CA VAL A 234 9.11 -3.97 9.20
C VAL A 234 8.63 -3.01 8.13
N GLN A 235 7.37 -3.11 7.74
CA GLN A 235 6.77 -2.19 6.77
C GLN A 235 5.71 -1.33 7.45
N ILE A 236 5.83 -0.02 7.26
CA ILE A 236 4.90 1.00 7.75
C ILE A 236 4.03 1.43 6.57
N LEU A 237 2.72 1.19 6.67
CA LEU A 237 1.77 1.51 5.62
C LEU A 237 0.84 2.62 6.07
N TYR A 238 0.64 3.60 5.20
CA TYR A 238 -0.32 4.69 5.40
C TYR A 238 -0.77 5.29 4.07
N VAL A 239 -1.87 6.03 4.08
CA VAL A 239 -2.34 6.78 2.91
C VAL A 239 -1.99 8.25 3.10
N ASP A 240 -1.13 8.78 2.25
CA ASP A 240 -0.42 10.06 2.39
C ASP A 240 -1.34 11.27 2.62
N ASP A 241 -2.49 11.31 1.95
CA ASP A 241 -3.47 12.39 2.09
C ASP A 241 -4.51 12.19 3.22
N LEU A 242 -4.50 11.03 3.87
CA LEU A 242 -5.45 10.70 4.94
C LEU A 242 -4.79 10.63 6.32
N ILE A 243 -3.51 10.30 6.39
CA ILE A 243 -2.79 10.15 7.65
C ILE A 243 -2.58 11.51 8.33
N HIS A 244 -2.49 11.50 9.65
CA HIS A 244 -2.01 12.65 10.40
C HIS A 244 -0.49 12.74 10.26
N GLU A 245 0.04 13.87 9.76
CA GLU A 245 1.45 14.06 9.40
C GLU A 245 2.43 13.67 10.52
N GLU A 246 2.13 14.07 11.77
CA GLU A 246 2.98 13.78 12.92
C GLU A 246 3.04 12.27 13.28
N LEU A 247 2.07 11.46 12.87
CA LEU A 247 2.00 10.05 13.25
C LEU A 247 3.08 9.22 12.55
N ALA A 248 3.26 9.45 11.26
CA ALA A 248 4.27 8.73 10.47
C ALA A 248 5.69 9.00 10.99
N GLU A 249 5.98 10.28 11.27
CA GLU A 249 7.28 10.67 11.82
C GLU A 249 7.53 10.08 13.22
N LYS A 250 6.53 10.12 14.11
CA LYS A 250 6.63 9.56 15.48
C LYS A 250 6.88 8.07 15.47
N VAL A 251 6.13 7.31 14.65
CA VAL A 251 6.29 5.85 14.54
C VAL A 251 7.64 5.50 13.95
N SER A 252 8.07 6.22 12.91
CA SER A 252 9.37 6.02 12.29
C SER A 252 10.52 6.29 13.28
N ALA A 253 10.46 7.41 14.01
CA ALA A 253 11.45 7.76 15.03
C ALA A 253 11.48 6.73 16.17
N ARG A 254 10.31 6.27 16.61
CA ARG A 254 10.21 5.28 17.68
C ARG A 254 10.87 3.95 17.33
N LEU A 255 10.71 3.47 16.09
CA LEU A 255 11.41 2.27 15.62
C LEU A 255 12.93 2.43 15.61
N ASP A 256 13.43 3.64 15.38
CA ASP A 256 14.87 3.93 15.33
C ASP A 256 15.49 4.10 16.74
N GLU A 257 14.69 4.33 17.78
CA GLU A 257 15.17 4.50 19.16
C GLU A 257 15.68 3.20 19.80
N TYR A 258 15.14 2.05 19.39
CA TYR A 258 15.45 0.78 20.04
C TYR A 258 16.66 0.09 19.43
N THR A 259 17.66 -0.12 20.28
CA THR A 259 18.81 -0.97 19.98
C THR A 259 18.63 -2.29 20.72
N ILE A 260 18.01 -3.25 20.05
CA ILE A 260 17.73 -4.60 20.59
C ILE A 260 18.37 -5.66 19.68
N ASP A 261 18.77 -6.80 20.25
CA ASP A 261 19.40 -7.89 19.49
C ASP A 261 18.47 -8.48 18.43
N GLY A 262 17.18 -8.63 18.73
CA GLY A 262 16.24 -9.21 17.78
C GLY A 262 14.79 -8.82 18.05
N VAL A 263 14.02 -8.68 16.98
CA VAL A 263 12.58 -8.62 16.95
C VAL A 263 12.12 -9.83 16.14
N LEU A 264 11.38 -10.74 16.74
CA LEU A 264 11.06 -12.02 16.13
C LEU A 264 9.65 -12.05 15.52
N ASP A 265 8.75 -11.23 16.06
CA ASP A 265 7.36 -11.17 15.68
C ASP A 265 6.71 -9.80 15.94
N SER A 266 5.46 -9.64 15.51
CA SER A 266 4.65 -8.44 15.72
C SER A 266 4.36 -8.15 17.19
N GLY A 267 4.23 -9.18 18.04
CA GLY A 267 3.97 -9.00 19.48
C GLY A 267 5.16 -8.42 20.21
N MET A 268 6.39 -8.80 19.86
CA MET A 268 7.60 -8.14 20.39
C MET A 268 7.68 -6.70 19.90
N LEU A 269 7.35 -6.45 18.64
CA LEU A 269 7.35 -5.10 18.08
C LEU A 269 6.34 -4.20 18.80
N GLU A 270 5.13 -4.69 19.05
CA GLU A 270 4.08 -3.99 19.77
C GLU A 270 4.57 -3.58 21.18
N GLN A 271 5.15 -4.52 21.94
CA GLN A 271 5.67 -4.25 23.27
C GLN A 271 6.79 -3.20 23.29
N LEU A 272 7.64 -3.18 22.27
CA LEU A 272 8.69 -2.17 22.13
C LEU A 272 8.14 -0.79 21.80
N MET A 273 7.06 -0.73 21.05
CA MET A 273 6.46 0.51 20.59
C MET A 273 5.45 1.10 21.57
N ASP A 274 5.00 0.34 22.58
CA ASP A 274 4.06 0.82 23.60
C ASP A 274 4.75 1.86 24.50
N ASP A 275 4.21 3.08 24.50
CA ASP A 275 4.73 4.19 25.32
C ASP A 275 4.34 4.08 26.79
N ASN A 276 3.28 3.36 27.12
CA ASN A 276 2.73 3.31 28.45
C ASN A 276 2.25 1.90 28.85
N TRP A 277 3.19 1.06 29.22
CA TRP A 277 2.94 -0.32 29.65
C TRP A 277 2.01 -0.45 30.90
N LEU A 278 1.75 0.65 31.61
CA LEU A 278 0.79 0.70 32.73
C LEU A 278 -0.62 1.08 32.28
N SER A 279 -0.80 1.49 31.02
CA SER A 279 -2.12 1.84 30.49
C SER A 279 -2.97 0.57 30.34
N PRO A 280 -4.19 0.54 30.87
CA PRO A 280 -5.12 -0.55 30.60
C PRO A 280 -5.70 -0.49 29.16
N PHE A 281 -5.40 0.56 28.43
CA PHE A 281 -5.90 0.76 27.07
C PHE A 281 -4.78 0.48 26.07
N PRO A 282 -4.92 -0.53 25.21
CA PRO A 282 -3.92 -0.82 24.21
C PRO A 282 -3.83 0.31 23.18
N GLN A 283 -2.60 0.65 22.80
CA GLN A 283 -2.33 1.69 21.79
C GLN A 283 -2.49 1.13 20.38
N PHE A 284 -2.35 -0.18 20.26
CA PHE A 284 -2.44 -0.91 18.99
C PHE A 284 -3.70 -1.76 18.94
N GLN A 285 -4.17 -1.99 17.75
CA GLN A 285 -5.20 -2.97 17.43
C GLN A 285 -4.60 -3.96 16.44
N THR A 286 -4.74 -5.25 16.70
CA THR A 286 -4.23 -6.29 15.81
C THR A 286 -5.31 -6.79 14.86
N THR A 287 -4.92 -7.27 13.69
CA THR A 287 -5.81 -7.96 12.76
C THR A 287 -5.04 -8.94 11.89
N GLU A 288 -5.60 -10.12 11.68
CA GLU A 288 -5.14 -11.10 10.68
C GLU A 288 -5.74 -10.83 9.29
N ARG A 289 -6.63 -9.86 9.16
CA ARG A 289 -7.44 -9.63 7.96
C ARG A 289 -6.94 -8.45 7.13
N PRO A 290 -6.48 -8.70 5.88
CA PRO A 290 -6.05 -7.63 4.96
C PRO A 290 -7.17 -6.65 4.57
N ASP A 291 -8.43 -7.08 4.55
CA ASP A 291 -9.56 -6.21 4.23
C ASP A 291 -9.85 -5.22 5.37
N ARG A 292 -9.70 -5.66 6.64
CA ARG A 292 -9.81 -4.78 7.82
C ARG A 292 -8.66 -3.79 7.86
N ALA A 293 -7.42 -4.24 7.67
CA ALA A 293 -6.25 -3.37 7.60
C ALA A 293 -6.41 -2.30 6.49
N ALA A 294 -6.88 -2.70 5.30
CA ALA A 294 -7.13 -1.75 4.21
C ALA A 294 -8.22 -0.73 4.55
N LEU A 295 -9.30 -1.14 5.25
CA LEU A 295 -10.35 -0.22 5.70
C LEU A 295 -9.81 0.81 6.69
N GLU A 296 -8.98 0.38 7.64
CA GLU A 296 -8.40 1.27 8.65
C GLU A 296 -7.40 2.27 8.02
N LEU A 297 -6.64 1.86 7.01
CA LEU A 297 -5.81 2.76 6.20
C LEU A 297 -6.64 3.83 5.49
N LEU A 298 -7.80 3.46 4.92
CA LEU A 298 -8.73 4.41 4.29
C LEU A 298 -9.42 5.32 5.31
N ASN A 299 -9.44 4.94 6.58
CA ASN A 299 -9.90 5.78 7.70
C ASN A 299 -8.78 6.72 8.23
N GLY A 300 -7.62 6.77 7.58
CA GLY A 300 -6.51 7.64 7.96
C GLY A 300 -5.63 7.09 9.08
N LYS A 301 -5.75 5.80 9.40
CA LYS A 301 -4.85 5.12 10.34
C LYS A 301 -3.60 4.61 9.64
N MET A 302 -2.65 4.17 10.44
CA MET A 302 -1.43 3.52 10.03
C MET A 302 -1.52 2.01 10.30
N VAL A 303 -0.88 1.23 9.44
CA VAL A 303 -0.73 -0.21 9.60
C VAL A 303 0.74 -0.55 9.59
N ILE A 304 1.18 -1.36 10.56
CA ILE A 304 2.55 -1.88 10.62
C ILE A 304 2.48 -3.38 10.39
N LEU A 305 3.28 -3.85 9.45
CA LEU A 305 3.53 -5.26 9.18
C LEU A 305 4.91 -5.63 9.69
N CYS A 306 5.04 -6.79 10.31
CA CYS A 306 6.31 -7.36 10.73
C CYS A 306 6.54 -8.68 9.99
N ASP A 307 7.75 -8.92 9.50
CA ASP A 307 8.08 -10.20 8.89
C ASP A 307 8.00 -11.33 9.92
N ASN A 308 7.69 -12.54 9.48
CA ASN A 308 7.44 -13.71 10.31
C ASN A 308 6.19 -13.59 11.22
N SER A 309 5.22 -12.76 10.84
CA SER A 309 3.97 -12.59 11.61
C SER A 309 2.76 -12.49 10.69
N PRO A 310 1.70 -13.28 10.97
CA PRO A 310 0.44 -13.22 10.23
C PRO A 310 -0.49 -12.11 10.71
N ASP A 311 0.03 -11.16 11.50
CA ASP A 311 -0.74 -10.07 12.11
C ASP A 311 -0.28 -8.72 11.59
N ALA A 312 -1.23 -7.79 11.49
CA ALA A 312 -0.98 -6.38 11.26
C ALA A 312 -1.32 -5.56 12.51
N LEU A 313 -0.43 -4.66 12.90
CA LEU A 313 -0.66 -3.70 13.98
C LEU A 313 -1.27 -2.42 13.38
N ILE A 314 -2.39 -1.96 13.94
CA ILE A 314 -3.12 -0.77 13.50
C ILE A 314 -2.98 0.33 14.55
N LEU A 315 -2.60 1.54 14.13
CA LEU A 315 -2.44 2.73 14.98
C LEU A 315 -3.26 3.91 14.44
N PRO A 316 -3.80 4.75 15.32
CA PRO A 316 -4.01 4.50 16.74
C PRO A 316 -5.08 3.42 16.96
N GLY A 317 -4.99 2.68 18.05
CA GLY A 317 -6.05 1.78 18.50
C GLY A 317 -7.35 2.55 18.75
N SER A 318 -8.49 1.95 18.43
CA SER A 318 -9.79 2.56 18.72
C SER A 318 -10.51 1.80 19.83
N PHE A 319 -11.11 2.54 20.75
CA PHE A 319 -11.87 1.98 21.87
C PHE A 319 -13.05 1.09 21.44
N SER A 320 -13.57 1.28 20.23
CA SER A 320 -14.67 0.49 19.68
C SER A 320 -14.23 -0.82 19.01
N GLY A 321 -12.95 -1.15 19.06
CA GLY A 321 -12.38 -2.35 18.44
C GLY A 321 -12.21 -3.53 19.39
N PHE A 322 -12.66 -3.40 20.65
CA PHE A 322 -12.60 -4.43 21.69
C PHE A 322 -13.97 -5.01 21.98
#